data_d9db89a0f82d943c7e1a0e9c5440732c
#
_entry.id   d9db89a0f82d943c7e1a0e9c5440732c
#
_cell.length_a   1.000
_cell.length_b   1.000
_cell.length_c   1.000
_cell.angle_alpha   90.00
_cell.angle_beta   90.00
_cell.angle_gamma   90.00
#
_symmetry.space_group_name_H-M   'P 1'
#
loop_
_entity.id
_entity.type
_entity.pdbx_description
1 polymer ?
#
loop_
_entity_poly.entity_id
_entity_poly.type
_entity_poly.pdbx_seq_one_letter_code
_entity_poly.pdbx_strand_id
1 'polypeptide(L)'
;MPEAHGNYDAIVVGGGLGGLTAGALLAKAGQRVLLLEKNDRFGGAAVTVERDGRRYEMSLHETTKPGGAIDPRSRLWAALGLAERVELVPIESFMEVRAPHLAPNLVIPHGLDRVSAALAESFPDKADAVARFVGQIARTQEAVSLFSEKHDGHWWLGHAAELPLDLWTLVRDFRASLSEVLSRHFGDDEAVKFALAANLPYYTDDPDRFWWMGYALAQGGYLAEGGHYIKGGSGRLSEALVDIIREEGGAALTGREVTGLLLDEAGRACGVRYHETEQDATEVAAPAILANCAPHRLSEMLPEHLRESFMEPYEGRPLSISLFEVQFGLSRPGPDLGIASYST
;
A
#
# COMPACT_ATOMS: atom_id res chain seq x y z
N MET A 1 18.12 -19.25 19.53
CA MET A 1 16.92 -18.98 18.73
C MET A 1 15.78 -18.85 19.71
N PRO A 2 14.85 -17.87 19.59
CA PRO A 2 13.68 -17.83 20.48
C PRO A 2 12.84 -19.08 20.21
N GLU A 3 12.55 -19.79 21.29
CA GLU A 3 11.79 -21.06 21.21
C GLU A 3 10.33 -20.75 20.92
N ALA A 4 9.72 -21.50 19.99
CA ALA A 4 8.30 -21.44 19.65
C ALA A 4 7.37 -21.92 20.79
N HIS A 5 7.92 -22.37 21.93
CA HIS A 5 7.22 -22.92 23.09
C HIS A 5 6.90 -21.89 24.18
N GLY A 6 6.65 -20.62 23.81
CA GLY A 6 6.28 -19.58 24.77
C GLY A 6 4.75 -19.36 24.85
N ASN A 7 4.29 -18.80 25.96
CA ASN A 7 2.94 -18.24 26.02
C ASN A 7 2.89 -16.96 25.20
N TYR A 8 2.12 -16.93 24.12
CA TYR A 8 1.89 -15.78 23.27
C TYR A 8 0.49 -15.23 23.46
N ASP A 9 0.35 -13.90 23.41
CA ASP A 9 -0.96 -13.24 23.47
C ASP A 9 -1.58 -13.15 22.07
N ALA A 10 -0.76 -13.11 21.03
CA ALA A 10 -1.20 -13.09 19.65
C ALA A 10 -0.25 -13.86 18.72
N ILE A 11 -0.82 -14.52 17.72
CA ILE A 11 -0.07 -15.10 16.60
C ILE A 11 -0.42 -14.35 15.33
N VAL A 12 0.59 -13.93 14.56
CA VAL A 12 0.44 -13.31 13.25
C VAL A 12 0.89 -14.30 12.19
N VAL A 13 -0.02 -14.64 11.27
CA VAL A 13 0.24 -15.53 10.15
C VAL A 13 0.53 -14.72 8.91
N GLY A 14 1.78 -14.76 8.44
CA GLY A 14 2.29 -14.04 7.29
C GLY A 14 3.05 -12.76 7.64
N GLY A 15 4.32 -12.73 7.24
CA GLY A 15 5.28 -11.66 7.49
C GLY A 15 5.33 -10.58 6.40
N GLY A 16 4.23 -10.32 5.68
CA GLY A 16 4.10 -9.13 4.83
C GLY A 16 3.95 -7.85 5.66
N LEU A 17 4.03 -6.68 5.03
CA LEU A 17 3.98 -5.37 5.74
C LEU A 17 2.78 -5.24 6.67
N GLY A 18 1.59 -5.71 6.25
CA GLY A 18 0.38 -5.66 7.09
C GLY A 18 0.55 -6.48 8.37
N GLY A 19 1.02 -7.73 8.27
CA GLY A 19 1.27 -8.60 9.42
C GLY A 19 2.38 -8.09 10.32
N LEU A 20 3.49 -7.62 9.73
CA LEU A 20 4.60 -7.01 10.46
C LEU A 20 4.16 -5.75 11.23
N THR A 21 3.38 -4.88 10.58
CA THR A 21 2.86 -3.66 11.23
C THR A 21 1.92 -4.00 12.38
N ALA A 22 0.97 -4.93 12.16
CA ALA A 22 0.06 -5.36 13.21
C ALA A 22 0.80 -6.01 14.39
N GLY A 23 1.77 -6.89 14.08
CA GLY A 23 2.61 -7.53 15.09
C GLY A 23 3.43 -6.53 15.89
N ALA A 24 4.05 -5.55 15.22
CA ALA A 24 4.83 -4.50 15.88
C ALA A 24 3.97 -3.60 16.78
N LEU A 25 2.75 -3.24 16.35
CA LEU A 25 1.81 -2.47 17.17
C LEU A 25 1.35 -3.24 18.41
N LEU A 26 1.02 -4.52 18.26
CA LEU A 26 0.65 -5.38 19.38
C LEU A 26 1.82 -5.52 20.37
N ALA A 27 3.04 -5.73 19.86
CA ALA A 27 4.24 -5.80 20.69
C ALA A 27 4.47 -4.50 21.45
N LYS A 28 4.36 -3.34 20.80
CA LYS A 28 4.41 -2.01 21.46
C LYS A 28 3.30 -1.81 22.49
N ALA A 29 2.16 -2.45 22.34
CA ALA A 29 1.08 -2.45 23.31
C ALA A 29 1.31 -3.45 24.48
N GLY A 30 2.50 -4.08 24.57
CA GLY A 30 2.85 -5.01 25.63
C GLY A 30 2.37 -6.45 25.42
N GLN A 31 1.89 -6.78 24.21
CA GLN A 31 1.49 -8.13 23.86
C GLN A 31 2.72 -8.97 23.43
N ARG A 32 2.80 -10.19 23.90
CA ARG A 32 3.83 -11.14 23.45
C ARG A 32 3.37 -11.77 22.12
N VAL A 33 3.99 -11.36 21.02
CA VAL A 33 3.61 -11.72 19.66
C VAL A 33 4.51 -12.83 19.10
N LEU A 34 3.89 -13.84 18.45
CA LEU A 34 4.57 -14.77 17.57
C LEU A 34 4.17 -14.46 16.13
N LEU A 35 5.14 -14.12 15.27
CA LEU A 35 4.91 -13.94 13.84
C LEU A 35 5.56 -15.07 13.06
N LEU A 36 4.78 -15.73 12.19
CA LEU A 36 5.19 -16.87 11.38
C LEU A 36 5.12 -16.51 9.90
N GLU A 37 6.26 -16.65 9.20
CA GLU A 37 6.39 -16.43 7.75
C GLU A 37 6.89 -17.70 7.08
N LYS A 38 6.23 -18.12 5.99
CA LYS A 38 6.57 -19.36 5.27
C LYS A 38 7.87 -19.25 4.46
N ASN A 39 8.15 -18.07 3.91
CA ASN A 39 9.35 -17.83 3.11
C ASN A 39 10.59 -17.70 3.99
N ASP A 40 11.76 -17.66 3.37
CA ASP A 40 13.06 -17.48 4.02
C ASP A 40 13.33 -16.05 4.49
N ARG A 41 12.43 -15.11 4.17
CA ARG A 41 12.52 -13.67 4.50
C ARG A 41 11.18 -13.03 4.77
N PHE A 42 11.21 -11.94 5.56
CA PHE A 42 10.04 -11.12 5.84
C PHE A 42 9.84 -10.06 4.76
N GLY A 43 8.62 -9.49 4.70
CA GLY A 43 8.27 -8.35 3.88
C GLY A 43 7.15 -8.60 2.86
N GLY A 44 6.91 -9.86 2.50
CA GLY A 44 5.96 -10.19 1.44
C GLY A 44 6.37 -9.57 0.10
N ALA A 45 5.66 -8.55 -0.38
CA ALA A 45 6.02 -7.78 -1.57
C ALA A 45 7.11 -6.72 -1.29
N ALA A 46 7.28 -6.27 -0.03
CA ALA A 46 8.31 -5.30 0.35
C ALA A 46 9.61 -6.02 0.72
N VAL A 47 10.26 -6.59 -0.27
CA VAL A 47 11.47 -7.39 -0.14
C VAL A 47 12.56 -6.89 -1.09
N THR A 48 13.73 -6.67 -0.54
CA THR A 48 14.96 -6.42 -1.29
C THR A 48 15.74 -7.74 -1.39
N VAL A 49 16.05 -8.17 -2.60
CA VAL A 49 16.86 -9.37 -2.87
C VAL A 49 18.26 -8.97 -3.29
N GLU A 50 19.26 -9.59 -2.72
CA GLU A 50 20.63 -9.44 -3.18
C GLU A 50 21.02 -10.59 -4.09
N ARG A 51 21.53 -10.27 -5.28
CA ARG A 51 22.02 -11.25 -6.26
C ARG A 51 23.25 -10.68 -6.96
N ASP A 52 24.34 -11.44 -6.98
CA ASP A 52 25.61 -11.06 -7.61
C ASP A 52 26.13 -9.68 -7.15
N GLY A 53 25.99 -9.39 -5.83
CA GLY A 53 26.41 -8.12 -5.22
C GLY A 53 25.57 -6.92 -5.60
N ARG A 54 24.39 -7.13 -6.19
CA ARG A 54 23.43 -6.10 -6.54
C ARG A 54 22.11 -6.32 -5.79
N ARG A 55 21.44 -5.21 -5.46
CA ARG A 55 20.14 -5.22 -4.78
C ARG A 55 19.02 -5.00 -5.78
N TYR A 56 17.98 -5.78 -5.64
CA TYR A 56 16.77 -5.75 -6.48
C TYR A 56 15.55 -5.61 -5.58
N GLU A 57 14.70 -4.64 -5.89
CA GLU A 57 13.40 -4.48 -5.24
C GLU A 57 12.37 -5.35 -5.94
N MET A 58 11.65 -6.18 -5.18
CA MET A 58 10.71 -7.12 -5.78
C MET A 58 9.36 -6.49 -6.16
N SER A 59 8.96 -5.39 -5.53
CA SER A 59 7.68 -4.74 -5.83
C SER A 59 7.58 -3.32 -5.28
N LEU A 60 7.93 -3.07 -4.02
CA LEU A 60 7.82 -1.73 -3.42
C LEU A 60 9.03 -0.88 -3.79
N HIS A 61 8.95 -0.17 -4.91
CA HIS A 61 10.05 0.63 -5.44
C HIS A 61 10.12 2.01 -4.80
N GLU A 62 8.97 2.57 -4.46
CA GLU A 62 8.86 3.86 -3.79
C GLU A 62 7.63 3.93 -2.88
N THR A 63 7.61 4.92 -2.00
CA THR A 63 6.49 5.22 -1.12
C THR A 63 6.38 6.73 -0.95
N THR A 64 5.20 7.25 -0.63
CA THR A 64 5.08 8.64 -0.17
C THR A 64 5.61 8.75 1.26
N LYS A 65 6.13 9.92 1.64
CA LYS A 65 6.55 10.20 3.01
C LYS A 65 5.31 10.24 3.91
N PRO A 66 5.26 9.47 5.01
CA PRO A 66 4.20 9.63 5.98
C PRO A 66 4.23 11.03 6.60
N GLY A 67 3.11 11.74 6.61
CA GLY A 67 3.07 13.11 7.14
C GLY A 67 1.92 13.98 6.61
N GLY A 68 1.29 13.60 5.50
CA GLY A 68 0.12 14.30 4.97
C GLY A 68 -1.09 14.18 5.89
N ALA A 69 -1.98 15.17 5.86
CA ALA A 69 -3.16 15.24 6.73
C ALA A 69 -4.07 14.00 6.61
N ILE A 70 -4.06 13.35 5.45
CA ILE A 70 -4.93 12.21 5.13
C ILE A 70 -4.22 10.86 5.31
N ASP A 71 -2.91 10.85 5.48
CA ASP A 71 -2.13 9.63 5.50
C ASP A 71 -2.20 8.91 6.86
N PRO A 72 -2.97 7.81 6.98
CA PRO A 72 -3.08 7.08 8.24
C PRO A 72 -1.73 6.49 8.69
N ARG A 73 -0.74 6.36 7.79
CA ARG A 73 0.58 5.84 8.10
C ARG A 73 1.36 6.77 9.05
N SER A 74 1.06 8.08 9.04
CA SER A 74 1.72 9.04 9.95
C SER A 74 1.58 8.62 11.41
N ARG A 75 0.38 8.18 11.81
CA ARG A 75 0.12 7.69 13.18
C ARG A 75 0.85 6.38 13.45
N LEU A 76 0.89 5.47 12.45
CA LEU A 76 1.61 4.20 12.57
C LEU A 76 3.12 4.42 12.68
N TRP A 77 3.69 5.30 11.85
CA TRP A 77 5.11 5.62 11.88
C TRP A 77 5.52 6.24 13.21
N ALA A 78 4.72 7.17 13.74
CA ALA A 78 4.96 7.77 15.05
C ALA A 78 4.86 6.74 16.19
N ALA A 79 3.80 5.92 16.21
CA ALA A 79 3.60 4.88 17.22
C ALA A 79 4.70 3.83 17.25
N LEU A 80 5.29 3.52 16.09
CA LEU A 80 6.33 2.52 15.93
C LEU A 80 7.75 3.11 15.95
N GLY A 81 7.90 4.45 15.97
CA GLY A 81 9.21 5.11 15.92
C GLY A 81 10.00 4.80 14.64
N LEU A 82 9.29 4.67 13.50
CA LEU A 82 9.90 4.26 12.24
C LEU A 82 10.77 5.37 11.62
N ALA A 83 10.51 6.63 11.92
CA ALA A 83 11.28 7.75 11.40
C ALA A 83 12.77 7.72 11.82
N GLU A 84 13.07 7.14 12.98
CA GLU A 84 14.44 6.96 13.46
C GLU A 84 15.12 5.68 12.91
N ARG A 85 14.34 4.78 12.30
CA ARG A 85 14.79 3.46 11.84
C ARG A 85 14.91 3.37 10.32
N VAL A 86 14.12 4.16 9.61
CA VAL A 86 13.99 4.08 8.15
C VAL A 86 14.19 5.47 7.54
N GLU A 87 15.25 5.60 6.73
CA GLU A 87 15.55 6.83 6.00
C GLU A 87 14.80 6.82 4.65
N LEU A 88 14.03 7.88 4.40
CA LEU A 88 13.32 8.11 3.14
C LEU A 88 14.06 9.16 2.32
N VAL A 89 14.47 8.80 1.10
CA VAL A 89 15.19 9.66 0.16
C VAL A 89 14.19 10.17 -0.87
N PRO A 90 14.00 11.49 -1.00
CA PRO A 90 13.05 12.03 -1.98
C PRO A 90 13.50 11.74 -3.42
N ILE A 91 12.53 11.45 -4.28
CA ILE A 91 12.71 11.32 -5.72
C ILE A 91 12.41 12.68 -6.35
N GLU A 92 13.20 13.12 -7.33
CA GLU A 92 13.12 14.50 -7.86
C GLU A 92 11.81 14.81 -8.60
N SER A 93 11.30 13.85 -9.37
CA SER A 93 10.04 13.98 -10.10
C SER A 93 9.20 12.70 -9.92
N PHE A 94 7.88 12.84 -10.04
CA PHE A 94 7.01 11.69 -9.91
C PHE A 94 7.25 10.69 -11.04
N MET A 95 7.16 11.13 -12.30
CA MET A 95 7.43 10.28 -13.46
C MET A 95 7.73 11.11 -14.72
N GLU A 96 8.35 10.47 -15.71
CA GLU A 96 8.45 10.95 -17.07
C GLU A 96 7.56 10.09 -17.98
N VAL A 97 6.56 10.71 -18.60
CA VAL A 97 5.68 10.04 -19.57
C VAL A 97 6.26 10.16 -20.96
N ARG A 98 6.50 9.02 -21.60
CA ARG A 98 7.05 8.91 -22.96
C ARG A 98 6.02 8.27 -23.89
N ALA A 99 5.54 9.03 -24.85
CA ALA A 99 4.64 8.53 -25.87
C ALA A 99 4.87 9.22 -27.20
N PRO A 100 4.61 8.55 -28.36
CA PRO A 100 4.85 9.12 -29.68
C PRO A 100 4.15 10.47 -29.95
N HIS A 101 3.04 10.73 -29.26
CA HIS A 101 2.26 11.96 -29.36
C HIS A 101 2.62 13.00 -28.30
N LEU A 102 3.55 12.69 -27.39
CA LEU A 102 4.11 13.61 -26.40
C LEU A 102 5.56 13.91 -26.77
N ALA A 103 5.78 15.01 -27.50
CA ALA A 103 7.12 15.46 -27.85
C ALA A 103 7.22 16.98 -27.55
N PRO A 104 8.07 17.42 -26.59
CA PRO A 104 8.99 16.61 -25.76
C PRO A 104 8.28 15.71 -24.74
N ASN A 105 9.04 14.74 -24.16
CA ASN A 105 8.51 13.91 -23.08
C ASN A 105 7.97 14.78 -21.93
N LEU A 106 6.86 14.34 -21.35
CA LEU A 106 6.23 15.04 -20.24
C LEU A 106 6.82 14.58 -18.90
N VAL A 107 7.49 15.47 -18.19
CA VAL A 107 7.93 15.23 -16.81
C VAL A 107 6.85 15.74 -15.86
N ILE A 108 6.28 14.85 -15.06
CA ILE A 108 5.31 15.19 -14.03
C ILE A 108 6.05 15.41 -12.71
N PRO A 109 6.09 16.64 -12.18
CA PRO A 109 6.75 16.95 -10.92
C PRO A 109 5.89 16.56 -9.72
N HIS A 110 6.42 16.74 -8.52
CA HIS A 110 5.66 16.68 -7.26
C HIS A 110 5.04 18.04 -6.93
N GLY A 111 3.91 18.02 -6.23
CA GLY A 111 3.14 19.20 -5.85
C GLY A 111 2.05 19.54 -6.85
N LEU A 112 0.78 19.52 -6.41
CA LEU A 112 -0.39 19.67 -7.29
C LEU A 112 -0.34 20.93 -8.18
N ASP A 113 0.15 22.07 -7.65
CA ASP A 113 0.29 23.29 -8.45
C ASP A 113 1.32 23.14 -9.56
N ARG A 114 2.45 22.48 -9.28
CA ARG A 114 3.50 22.22 -10.28
C ARG A 114 3.05 21.17 -11.31
N VAL A 115 2.29 20.16 -10.86
CA VAL A 115 1.64 19.17 -11.75
C VAL A 115 0.69 19.88 -12.71
N SER A 116 -0.16 20.76 -12.18
CA SER A 116 -1.09 21.56 -12.99
C SER A 116 -0.35 22.43 -14.02
N ALA A 117 0.73 23.08 -13.61
CA ALA A 117 1.53 23.91 -14.50
C ALA A 117 2.23 23.10 -15.61
N ALA A 118 2.87 21.96 -15.29
CA ALA A 118 3.54 21.10 -16.26
C ALA A 118 2.56 20.51 -17.29
N LEU A 119 1.38 20.09 -16.84
CA LEU A 119 0.32 19.61 -17.73
C LEU A 119 -0.26 20.74 -18.59
N ALA A 120 -0.46 21.94 -18.04
CA ALA A 120 -0.95 23.09 -18.79
C ALA A 120 0.07 23.57 -19.86
N GLU A 121 1.36 23.46 -19.59
CA GLU A 121 2.41 23.72 -20.58
C GLU A 121 2.38 22.72 -21.73
N SER A 122 2.19 21.42 -21.42
CA SER A 122 2.12 20.35 -22.42
C SER A 122 0.80 20.33 -23.19
N PHE A 123 -0.28 20.80 -22.58
CA PHE A 123 -1.64 20.84 -23.13
C PHE A 123 -2.29 22.21 -22.96
N PRO A 124 -1.80 23.27 -23.66
CA PRO A 124 -2.25 24.65 -23.43
C PRO A 124 -3.76 24.86 -23.63
N ASP A 125 -4.34 24.18 -24.62
CA ASP A 125 -5.76 24.26 -24.91
C ASP A 125 -6.64 23.59 -23.84
N LYS A 126 -6.04 22.86 -22.92
CA LYS A 126 -6.69 22.16 -21.81
C LYS A 126 -6.31 22.70 -20.42
N ALA A 127 -5.56 23.79 -20.35
CA ALA A 127 -5.03 24.33 -19.10
C ALA A 127 -6.12 24.51 -18.02
N ASP A 128 -7.27 25.07 -18.36
CA ASP A 128 -8.38 25.24 -17.42
C ASP A 128 -9.01 23.89 -16.98
N ALA A 129 -9.09 22.91 -17.90
CA ALA A 129 -9.60 21.59 -17.58
C ALA A 129 -8.63 20.83 -16.65
N VAL A 130 -7.33 20.95 -16.89
CA VAL A 130 -6.26 20.44 -16.02
C VAL A 130 -6.36 21.02 -14.62
N ALA A 131 -6.46 22.35 -14.51
CA ALA A 131 -6.59 23.02 -13.21
C ALA A 131 -7.84 22.56 -12.44
N ARG A 132 -8.98 22.39 -13.13
CA ARG A 132 -10.21 21.84 -12.50
C ARG A 132 -10.05 20.41 -12.06
N PHE A 133 -9.40 19.55 -12.86
CA PHE A 133 -9.17 18.14 -12.53
C PHE A 133 -8.24 18.00 -11.31
N VAL A 134 -7.09 18.68 -11.33
CA VAL A 134 -6.13 18.69 -10.20
C VAL A 134 -6.79 19.25 -8.95
N GLY A 135 -7.55 20.35 -9.07
CA GLY A 135 -8.35 20.88 -7.97
C GLY A 135 -9.42 19.91 -7.45
N GLN A 136 -9.97 19.02 -8.30
CA GLN A 136 -10.89 17.98 -7.84
C GLN A 136 -10.16 16.90 -7.04
N ILE A 137 -8.93 16.53 -7.40
CA ILE A 137 -8.08 15.65 -6.57
C ILE A 137 -7.93 16.25 -5.17
N ALA A 138 -7.48 17.51 -5.08
CA ALA A 138 -7.26 18.18 -3.79
C ALA A 138 -8.54 18.20 -2.93
N ARG A 139 -9.66 18.64 -3.49
CA ARG A 139 -10.95 18.67 -2.76
C ARG A 139 -11.41 17.28 -2.32
N THR A 140 -11.17 16.24 -3.11
CA THR A 140 -11.52 14.86 -2.72
C THR A 140 -10.67 14.42 -1.53
N GLN A 141 -9.39 14.72 -1.54
CA GLN A 141 -8.48 14.43 -0.43
C GLN A 141 -8.88 15.17 0.84
N GLU A 142 -9.14 16.47 0.75
CA GLU A 142 -9.60 17.30 1.88
C GLU A 142 -10.89 16.77 2.48
N ALA A 143 -11.87 16.46 1.64
CA ALA A 143 -13.15 15.93 2.10
C ALA A 143 -13.00 14.56 2.79
N VAL A 144 -12.17 13.66 2.24
CA VAL A 144 -11.90 12.36 2.89
C VAL A 144 -11.17 12.55 4.21
N SER A 145 -10.20 13.47 4.28
CA SER A 145 -9.52 13.80 5.54
C SER A 145 -10.51 14.26 6.60
N LEU A 146 -11.35 15.21 6.24
CA LEU A 146 -12.37 15.79 7.11
C LEU A 146 -13.27 14.71 7.74
N PHE A 147 -13.77 13.76 6.93
CA PHE A 147 -14.65 12.71 7.41
C PHE A 147 -13.93 11.50 8.05
N SER A 148 -12.61 11.41 7.90
CA SER A 148 -11.80 10.34 8.51
C SER A 148 -11.36 10.68 9.94
N GLU A 149 -11.42 11.94 10.34
CA GLU A 149 -11.08 12.39 11.67
C GLU A 149 -12.28 12.29 12.63
N LYS A 150 -11.98 12.04 13.91
CA LYS A 150 -13.01 12.09 14.96
C LYS A 150 -13.20 13.54 15.38
N HIS A 151 -14.37 14.09 15.09
CA HIS A 151 -14.77 15.42 15.51
C HIS A 151 -15.85 15.36 16.60
N ASP A 152 -15.83 16.32 17.51
CA ASP A 152 -16.88 16.46 18.52
C ASP A 152 -18.12 17.21 17.97
N GLY A 153 -19.18 17.27 18.78
CA GLY A 153 -20.43 17.93 18.38
C GLY A 153 -20.27 19.43 18.12
N HIS A 154 -19.34 20.11 18.80
CA HIS A 154 -19.08 21.54 18.61
C HIS A 154 -18.40 21.81 17.28
N TRP A 155 -17.47 20.93 16.86
CA TRP A 155 -16.82 21.01 15.58
C TRP A 155 -17.85 20.88 14.43
N TRP A 156 -18.74 19.87 14.51
CA TRP A 156 -19.78 19.66 13.48
C TRP A 156 -20.73 20.86 13.35
N LEU A 157 -21.09 21.48 14.46
CA LEU A 157 -21.93 22.70 14.46
C LEU A 157 -21.19 23.90 13.84
N GLY A 158 -19.90 24.06 14.14
CA GLY A 158 -19.08 25.15 13.61
C GLY A 158 -18.88 25.09 12.09
N HIS A 159 -18.84 23.87 11.52
CA HIS A 159 -18.59 23.63 10.10
C HIS A 159 -19.86 23.29 9.29
N ALA A 160 -21.03 23.35 9.92
CA ALA A 160 -22.30 22.95 9.30
C ALA A 160 -22.63 23.70 7.99
N ALA A 161 -22.09 24.89 7.76
CA ALA A 161 -22.29 25.65 6.53
C ALA A 161 -21.40 25.19 5.38
N GLU A 162 -20.22 24.63 5.67
CA GLU A 162 -19.20 24.19 4.69
C GLU A 162 -19.39 22.72 4.32
N LEU A 163 -19.79 21.88 5.29
CA LEU A 163 -20.01 20.44 5.13
C LEU A 163 -20.87 20.04 3.90
N PRO A 164 -21.92 20.74 3.51
CA PRO A 164 -22.71 20.37 2.35
C PRO A 164 -21.92 20.37 1.03
N LEU A 165 -20.93 21.27 0.89
CA LEU A 165 -20.10 21.35 -0.31
C LEU A 165 -19.08 20.21 -0.37
N ASP A 166 -18.43 19.92 0.76
CA ASP A 166 -17.45 18.84 0.88
C ASP A 166 -18.14 17.48 0.75
N LEU A 167 -19.26 17.29 1.44
CA LEU A 167 -20.06 16.08 1.33
C LEU A 167 -20.61 15.89 -0.08
N TRP A 168 -21.02 16.97 -0.76
CA TRP A 168 -21.49 16.88 -2.13
C TRP A 168 -20.43 16.35 -3.09
N THR A 169 -19.18 16.78 -2.93
CA THR A 169 -18.05 16.29 -3.72
C THR A 169 -17.88 14.77 -3.56
N LEU A 170 -17.93 14.28 -2.32
CA LEU A 170 -17.84 12.84 -2.04
C LEU A 170 -19.06 12.07 -2.60
N VAL A 171 -20.28 12.55 -2.34
CA VAL A 171 -21.52 11.86 -2.78
C VAL A 171 -21.64 11.80 -4.29
N ARG A 172 -21.33 12.92 -4.98
CA ARG A 172 -21.42 12.99 -6.46
C ARG A 172 -20.51 11.96 -7.13
N ASP A 173 -19.28 11.83 -6.62
CA ASP A 173 -18.23 11.02 -7.25
C ASP A 173 -18.01 9.67 -6.54
N PHE A 174 -18.82 9.36 -5.52
CA PHE A 174 -18.67 8.15 -4.73
C PHE A 174 -18.67 6.84 -5.55
N ARG A 175 -19.43 6.80 -6.63
CA ARG A 175 -19.51 5.63 -7.52
C ARG A 175 -18.83 5.85 -8.87
N ALA A 176 -18.23 7.01 -9.08
CA ALA A 176 -17.62 7.34 -10.36
C ALA A 176 -16.33 6.52 -10.59
N SER A 177 -16.14 6.11 -11.83
CA SER A 177 -14.86 5.57 -12.29
C SER A 177 -13.87 6.69 -12.64
N LEU A 178 -12.60 6.36 -12.74
CA LEU A 178 -11.58 7.29 -13.23
C LEU A 178 -11.89 7.75 -14.65
N SER A 179 -12.29 6.82 -15.52
CA SER A 179 -12.65 7.11 -16.91
C SER A 179 -13.80 8.14 -17.03
N GLU A 180 -14.85 7.99 -16.20
CA GLU A 180 -15.96 8.94 -16.16
C GLU A 180 -15.51 10.34 -15.74
N VAL A 181 -14.63 10.44 -14.74
CA VAL A 181 -14.12 11.73 -14.27
C VAL A 181 -13.20 12.37 -15.30
N LEU A 182 -12.28 11.60 -15.89
CA LEU A 182 -11.42 12.08 -16.97
C LEU A 182 -12.24 12.58 -18.16
N SER A 183 -13.26 11.83 -18.59
CA SER A 183 -14.12 12.21 -19.71
C SER A 183 -14.96 13.47 -19.44
N ARG A 184 -15.37 13.70 -18.19
CA ARG A 184 -16.06 14.96 -17.79
C ARG A 184 -15.16 16.19 -17.93
N HIS A 185 -13.85 16.06 -17.71
CA HIS A 185 -12.91 17.17 -17.80
C HIS A 185 -12.33 17.36 -19.21
N PHE A 186 -12.04 16.27 -19.91
CA PHE A 186 -11.22 16.29 -21.12
C PHE A 186 -11.96 15.84 -22.39
N GLY A 187 -13.22 15.37 -22.25
CA GLY A 187 -13.99 14.87 -23.40
C GLY A 187 -13.29 13.68 -24.06
N ASP A 188 -13.04 13.76 -25.37
CA ASP A 188 -12.39 12.72 -26.17
C ASP A 188 -10.88 12.92 -26.34
N ASP A 189 -10.26 13.81 -25.55
CA ASP A 189 -8.82 14.06 -25.61
C ASP A 189 -8.02 12.96 -24.90
N GLU A 190 -7.67 11.93 -25.68
CA GLU A 190 -6.96 10.76 -25.17
C GLU A 190 -5.51 11.07 -24.74
N ALA A 191 -4.88 12.13 -25.28
CA ALA A 191 -3.50 12.44 -24.95
C ALA A 191 -3.33 12.90 -23.50
N VAL A 192 -4.17 13.83 -23.04
CA VAL A 192 -4.16 14.29 -21.65
C VAL A 192 -4.65 13.21 -20.69
N LYS A 193 -5.67 12.43 -21.09
CA LYS A 193 -6.15 11.29 -20.28
C LYS A 193 -5.04 10.27 -20.09
N PHE A 194 -4.33 9.91 -21.16
CA PHE A 194 -3.18 9.01 -21.10
C PHE A 194 -2.10 9.53 -20.15
N ALA A 195 -1.74 10.80 -20.26
CA ALA A 195 -0.72 11.40 -19.40
C ALA A 195 -1.08 11.29 -17.90
N LEU A 196 -2.36 11.50 -17.56
CA LEU A 196 -2.86 11.38 -16.19
C LEU A 196 -3.01 9.94 -15.70
N ALA A 197 -3.26 9.00 -16.61
CA ALA A 197 -3.44 7.58 -16.32
C ALA A 197 -2.19 6.72 -16.57
N ALA A 198 -1.06 7.32 -16.96
CA ALA A 198 0.16 6.58 -17.35
C ALA A 198 0.66 5.62 -16.25
N ASN A 199 0.44 5.95 -14.98
CA ASN A 199 0.79 5.10 -13.83
C ASN A 199 -0.32 4.12 -13.40
N LEU A 200 -1.44 4.09 -14.12
CA LEU A 200 -2.60 3.25 -13.78
C LEU A 200 -2.26 1.75 -13.67
N PRO A 201 -1.33 1.17 -14.47
CA PRO A 201 -0.97 -0.24 -14.36
C PRO A 201 -0.51 -0.70 -12.96
N TYR A 202 -0.12 0.23 -12.08
CA TYR A 202 0.16 -0.11 -10.66
C TYR A 202 -1.09 -0.43 -9.85
N TYR A 203 -2.28 -0.06 -10.34
CA TYR A 203 -3.56 -0.25 -9.65
C TYR A 203 -4.49 -1.19 -10.42
N THR A 204 -4.58 -1.00 -11.73
CA THR A 204 -5.47 -1.74 -12.63
C THR A 204 -5.09 -1.49 -14.10
N ASP A 205 -5.54 -2.35 -14.99
CA ASP A 205 -5.43 -2.19 -16.44
C ASP A 205 -6.67 -1.54 -17.07
N ASP A 206 -7.69 -1.22 -16.26
CA ASP A 206 -9.00 -0.75 -16.74
C ASP A 206 -9.46 0.50 -15.97
N PRO A 207 -9.39 1.71 -16.58
CA PRO A 207 -9.83 2.95 -15.95
C PRO A 207 -11.34 3.02 -15.73
N ASP A 208 -12.14 2.24 -16.46
CA ASP A 208 -13.60 2.18 -16.27
C ASP A 208 -13.98 1.46 -14.99
N ARG A 209 -13.09 0.58 -14.48
CA ARG A 209 -13.28 -0.16 -13.24
C ARG A 209 -12.55 0.46 -12.05
N PHE A 210 -11.64 1.40 -12.31
CA PHE A 210 -10.90 2.04 -11.23
C PHE A 210 -11.71 3.15 -10.57
N TRP A 211 -11.93 2.99 -9.29
CA TRP A 211 -12.70 3.94 -8.51
C TRP A 211 -12.02 5.30 -8.42
N TRP A 212 -12.73 6.38 -8.75
CA TRP A 212 -12.20 7.74 -8.73
C TRP A 212 -11.55 8.12 -7.40
N MET A 213 -12.24 7.85 -6.27
CA MET A 213 -11.68 8.20 -4.97
C MET A 213 -10.40 7.42 -4.67
N GLY A 214 -10.29 6.16 -5.13
CA GLY A 214 -9.05 5.39 -5.07
C GLY A 214 -7.90 6.09 -5.82
N TYR A 215 -8.19 6.59 -7.02
CA TYR A 215 -7.23 7.39 -7.79
C TYR A 215 -6.86 8.69 -7.06
N ALA A 216 -7.83 9.46 -6.62
CA ALA A 216 -7.60 10.74 -5.95
C ALA A 216 -6.79 10.62 -4.65
N LEU A 217 -6.97 9.53 -3.90
CA LEU A 217 -6.23 9.27 -2.67
C LEU A 217 -4.84 8.68 -2.94
N ALA A 218 -4.76 7.61 -3.73
CA ALA A 218 -3.49 6.91 -3.95
C ALA A 218 -2.59 7.68 -4.93
N GLN A 219 -3.03 7.87 -6.17
CA GLN A 219 -2.27 8.59 -7.19
C GLN A 219 -2.13 10.07 -6.83
N GLY A 220 -3.22 10.70 -6.36
CA GLY A 220 -3.20 12.07 -5.90
C GLY A 220 -2.24 12.32 -4.74
N GLY A 221 -2.02 11.35 -3.86
CA GLY A 221 -1.02 11.39 -2.80
C GLY A 221 0.41 11.51 -3.35
N TYR A 222 0.74 10.70 -4.36
CA TYR A 222 2.04 10.81 -5.05
C TYR A 222 2.21 12.14 -5.78
N LEU A 223 1.16 12.61 -6.46
CA LEU A 223 1.19 13.92 -7.14
C LEU A 223 1.35 15.07 -6.15
N ALA A 224 0.74 15.00 -4.97
CA ALA A 224 0.79 16.06 -3.98
C ALA A 224 2.11 16.08 -3.18
N GLU A 225 2.51 14.94 -2.63
CA GLU A 225 3.58 14.83 -1.63
C GLU A 225 4.90 14.29 -2.18
N GLY A 226 4.83 13.60 -3.31
CA GLY A 226 5.99 13.02 -3.98
C GLY A 226 6.39 11.64 -3.48
N GLY A 227 7.13 10.94 -4.35
CA GLY A 227 7.71 9.65 -4.09
C GLY A 227 9.01 9.74 -3.28
N HIS A 228 9.27 8.72 -2.50
CA HIS A 228 10.50 8.55 -1.74
C HIS A 228 11.00 7.12 -1.87
N TYR A 229 12.28 6.96 -2.07
CA TYR A 229 12.95 5.67 -2.00
C TYR A 229 13.31 5.35 -0.54
N ILE A 230 13.09 4.12 -0.12
CA ILE A 230 13.55 3.63 1.17
C ILE A 230 15.03 3.32 1.06
N LYS A 231 15.88 4.08 1.74
CA LYS A 231 17.33 3.89 1.67
C LYS A 231 17.75 2.48 2.10
N GLY A 232 18.42 1.79 1.17
CA GLY A 232 18.80 0.39 1.36
C GLY A 232 17.75 -0.63 0.94
N GLY A 233 16.63 -0.16 0.37
CA GLY A 233 15.55 -0.98 -0.17
C GLY A 233 14.35 -1.15 0.75
N SER A 234 13.24 -1.63 0.18
CA SER A 234 11.99 -1.84 0.92
C SER A 234 12.12 -2.85 2.07
N GLY A 235 13.04 -3.81 1.94
CA GLY A 235 13.37 -4.76 2.99
C GLY A 235 13.77 -4.11 4.32
N ARG A 236 14.34 -2.89 4.29
CA ARG A 236 14.71 -2.14 5.51
C ARG A 236 13.51 -1.79 6.38
N LEU A 237 12.36 -1.46 5.76
CA LEU A 237 11.13 -1.23 6.49
C LEU A 237 10.64 -2.51 7.16
N SER A 238 10.69 -3.62 6.44
CA SER A 238 10.30 -4.93 6.96
C SER A 238 11.20 -5.37 8.11
N GLU A 239 12.52 -5.19 7.99
CA GLU A 239 13.50 -5.46 9.06
C GLU A 239 13.23 -4.62 10.31
N ALA A 240 12.99 -3.30 10.14
CA ALA A 240 12.68 -2.41 11.26
C ALA A 240 11.43 -2.86 12.05
N LEU A 241 10.39 -3.34 11.35
CA LEU A 241 9.19 -3.86 11.99
C LEU A 241 9.45 -5.19 12.73
N VAL A 242 10.28 -6.07 12.16
CA VAL A 242 10.72 -7.31 12.82
C VAL A 242 11.52 -7.00 14.08
N ASP A 243 12.43 -6.03 14.00
CA ASP A 243 13.26 -5.63 15.14
C ASP A 243 12.39 -5.11 16.29
N ILE A 244 11.34 -4.32 16.00
CA ILE A 244 10.39 -3.86 17.03
C ILE A 244 9.71 -5.05 17.71
N ILE A 245 9.21 -6.04 16.95
CA ILE A 245 8.56 -7.22 17.53
C ILE A 245 9.52 -7.94 18.50
N ARG A 246 10.80 -8.09 18.11
CA ARG A 246 11.80 -8.80 18.89
C ARG A 246 12.28 -8.00 20.12
N GLU A 247 12.48 -6.71 19.97
CA GLU A 247 12.87 -5.80 21.06
C GLU A 247 11.83 -5.77 22.17
N GLU A 248 10.54 -5.88 21.82
CA GLU A 248 9.43 -5.92 22.77
C GLU A 248 9.14 -7.36 23.31
N GLY A 249 10.06 -8.31 23.08
CA GLY A 249 9.98 -9.67 23.65
C GLY A 249 9.13 -10.66 22.86
N GLY A 250 8.67 -10.31 21.66
CA GLY A 250 8.01 -11.22 20.74
C GLY A 250 9.00 -12.07 19.93
N ALA A 251 8.46 -12.96 19.10
CA ALA A 251 9.22 -13.78 18.17
C ALA A 251 8.72 -13.57 16.74
N ALA A 252 9.65 -13.44 15.80
CA ALA A 252 9.36 -13.43 14.37
C ALA A 252 10.25 -14.48 13.69
N LEU A 253 9.62 -15.47 13.05
CA LEU A 253 10.25 -16.67 12.50
C LEU A 253 9.94 -16.81 11.02
N THR A 254 10.97 -17.03 10.21
CA THR A 254 10.88 -17.38 8.78
C THR A 254 10.95 -18.90 8.59
N GLY A 255 10.59 -19.40 7.40
CA GLY A 255 10.57 -20.83 7.11
C GLY A 255 9.55 -21.58 7.95
N ARG A 256 8.46 -20.93 8.35
CA ARG A 256 7.39 -21.48 9.19
C ARG A 256 6.06 -21.35 8.46
N GLU A 257 5.68 -22.40 7.75
CA GLU A 257 4.43 -22.43 7.01
C GLU A 257 3.28 -22.85 7.90
N VAL A 258 2.33 -21.94 8.15
CA VAL A 258 1.08 -22.26 8.84
C VAL A 258 0.18 -23.05 7.89
N THR A 259 -0.24 -24.23 8.32
CA THR A 259 -1.04 -25.17 7.51
C THR A 259 -2.42 -25.44 8.09
N GLY A 260 -2.69 -24.98 9.32
CA GLY A 260 -4.01 -25.17 9.93
C GLY A 260 -4.27 -24.20 11.06
N LEU A 261 -5.56 -23.84 11.23
CA LEU A 261 -6.07 -23.13 12.40
C LEU A 261 -6.58 -24.17 13.41
N LEU A 262 -6.25 -23.96 14.68
CA LEU A 262 -6.80 -24.69 15.81
C LEU A 262 -8.04 -23.94 16.30
N LEU A 263 -9.15 -24.67 16.48
CA LEU A 263 -10.40 -24.12 16.97
C LEU A 263 -10.73 -24.69 18.35
N ASP A 264 -11.29 -23.87 19.21
CA ASP A 264 -11.84 -24.30 20.49
C ASP A 264 -13.24 -24.98 20.32
N GLU A 265 -13.80 -25.47 21.38
CA GLU A 265 -15.13 -26.11 21.38
C GLU A 265 -16.27 -25.18 20.91
N ALA A 266 -16.07 -23.87 20.97
CA ALA A 266 -17.01 -22.87 20.49
C ALA A 266 -16.77 -22.48 19.03
N GLY A 267 -15.80 -23.12 18.35
CA GLY A 267 -15.41 -22.82 16.95
C GLY A 267 -14.57 -21.55 16.78
N ARG A 268 -13.98 -21.01 17.84
CA ARG A 268 -13.13 -19.82 17.78
C ARG A 268 -11.68 -20.24 17.58
N ALA A 269 -10.93 -19.48 16.76
CA ALA A 269 -9.50 -19.71 16.58
C ALA A 269 -8.76 -19.52 17.91
N CYS A 270 -8.01 -20.54 18.33
CA CYS A 270 -7.25 -20.57 19.58
C CYS A 270 -5.78 -20.94 19.40
N GLY A 271 -5.33 -21.10 18.16
CA GLY A 271 -3.95 -21.45 17.84
C GLY A 271 -3.76 -21.74 16.35
N VAL A 272 -2.54 -22.13 16.02
CA VAL A 272 -2.17 -22.54 14.67
C VAL A 272 -1.30 -23.80 14.70
N ARG A 273 -1.35 -24.53 13.58
CA ARG A 273 -0.40 -25.60 13.27
C ARG A 273 0.49 -25.10 12.16
N TYR A 274 1.80 -25.24 12.33
CA TYR A 274 2.79 -24.86 11.32
C TYR A 274 3.87 -25.93 11.16
N HIS A 275 4.58 -25.88 10.05
CA HIS A 275 5.70 -26.76 9.74
C HIS A 275 7.00 -25.97 9.66
N GLU A 276 8.08 -26.52 10.21
CA GLU A 276 9.47 -26.09 9.99
C GLU A 276 10.09 -26.81 8.81
N THR A 277 9.71 -28.07 8.65
CA THR A 277 10.06 -28.96 7.55
C THR A 277 8.81 -29.78 7.19
N GLU A 278 8.80 -30.47 6.07
CA GLU A 278 7.64 -31.30 5.66
C GLU A 278 7.25 -32.39 6.67
N GLN A 279 8.11 -32.71 7.64
CA GLN A 279 7.92 -33.85 8.56
C GLN A 279 7.49 -33.46 9.98
N ASP A 280 7.75 -32.22 10.41
CA ASP A 280 7.52 -31.79 11.80
C ASP A 280 6.41 -30.73 11.90
N ALA A 281 5.22 -31.16 12.35
CA ALA A 281 4.11 -30.26 12.66
C ALA A 281 4.22 -29.77 14.12
N THR A 282 4.21 -28.47 14.32
CA THR A 282 4.18 -27.83 15.64
C THR A 282 2.87 -27.10 15.82
N GLU A 283 2.24 -27.28 16.99
CA GLU A 283 1.05 -26.52 17.37
C GLU A 283 1.41 -25.47 18.43
N VAL A 284 0.85 -24.28 18.27
CA VAL A 284 1.03 -23.19 19.23
C VAL A 284 -0.30 -22.50 19.44
N ALA A 285 -0.64 -22.26 20.71
CA ALA A 285 -1.88 -21.62 21.11
C ALA A 285 -1.68 -20.15 21.43
N ALA A 286 -2.66 -19.33 21.09
CA ALA A 286 -2.80 -17.95 21.54
C ALA A 286 -4.27 -17.52 21.49
N PRO A 287 -4.72 -16.61 22.36
CA PRO A 287 -6.10 -16.12 22.38
C PRO A 287 -6.47 -15.29 21.16
N ALA A 288 -5.50 -14.74 20.42
CA ALA A 288 -5.73 -13.95 19.21
C ALA A 288 -4.89 -14.46 18.04
N ILE A 289 -5.54 -14.63 16.87
CA ILE A 289 -4.89 -15.02 15.63
C ILE A 289 -5.17 -13.94 14.59
N LEU A 290 -4.12 -13.34 14.01
CA LEU A 290 -4.20 -12.39 12.93
C LEU A 290 -3.68 -13.03 11.65
N ALA A 291 -4.57 -13.25 10.69
CA ALA A 291 -4.19 -13.80 9.39
C ALA A 291 -3.89 -12.69 8.38
N ASN A 292 -2.63 -12.54 8.01
CA ASN A 292 -2.17 -11.62 6.96
C ASN A 292 -1.78 -12.41 5.70
N CYS A 293 -2.70 -13.23 5.22
CA CYS A 293 -2.58 -14.01 4.00
C CYS A 293 -3.85 -13.85 3.15
N ALA A 294 -3.77 -14.26 1.89
CA ALA A 294 -4.94 -14.20 1.00
C ALA A 294 -6.08 -15.09 1.53
N PRO A 295 -7.37 -14.67 1.38
CA PRO A 295 -8.52 -15.44 1.86
C PRO A 295 -8.53 -16.89 1.39
N HIS A 296 -8.15 -17.17 0.14
CA HIS A 296 -8.04 -18.54 -0.38
C HIS A 296 -7.06 -19.39 0.45
N ARG A 297 -5.90 -18.82 0.81
CA ARG A 297 -4.92 -19.51 1.64
C ARG A 297 -5.44 -19.72 3.08
N LEU A 298 -6.15 -18.74 3.60
CA LEU A 298 -6.75 -18.86 4.93
C LEU A 298 -7.84 -19.94 4.94
N SER A 299 -8.65 -20.04 3.88
CA SER A 299 -9.68 -21.07 3.76
C SER A 299 -9.08 -22.49 3.76
N GLU A 300 -7.90 -22.67 3.14
CA GLU A 300 -7.18 -23.96 3.14
C GLU A 300 -6.77 -24.40 4.57
N MET A 301 -6.52 -23.45 5.46
CA MET A 301 -6.15 -23.68 6.87
C MET A 301 -7.36 -23.99 7.76
N LEU A 302 -8.58 -23.72 7.30
CA LEU A 302 -9.82 -24.00 8.02
C LEU A 302 -10.22 -25.48 7.89
N PRO A 303 -10.94 -26.04 8.88
CA PRO A 303 -11.66 -27.30 8.73
C PRO A 303 -12.58 -27.27 7.49
N GLU A 304 -12.68 -28.39 6.78
CA GLU A 304 -13.37 -28.48 5.49
C GLU A 304 -14.81 -27.95 5.54
N HIS A 305 -15.55 -28.26 6.59
CA HIS A 305 -16.94 -27.84 6.76
C HIS A 305 -17.16 -26.33 6.94
N LEU A 306 -16.09 -25.55 7.17
CA LEU A 306 -16.14 -24.07 7.31
C LEU A 306 -15.69 -23.33 6.04
N ARG A 307 -15.04 -24.01 5.09
CA ARG A 307 -14.41 -23.37 3.94
C ARG A 307 -15.41 -22.67 3.01
N GLU A 308 -16.51 -23.33 2.73
CA GLU A 308 -17.55 -22.80 1.83
C GLU A 308 -18.15 -21.52 2.42
N SER A 309 -18.62 -21.53 3.66
CA SER A 309 -19.21 -20.35 4.30
C SER A 309 -18.21 -19.21 4.48
N PHE A 310 -16.92 -19.54 4.73
CA PHE A 310 -15.87 -18.53 4.80
C PHE A 310 -15.61 -17.87 3.44
N MET A 311 -15.68 -18.62 2.34
CA MET A 311 -15.41 -18.10 1.00
C MET A 311 -16.59 -17.38 0.34
N GLU A 312 -17.82 -17.58 0.82
CA GLU A 312 -19.04 -16.95 0.28
C GLU A 312 -18.91 -15.43 0.01
N PRO A 313 -18.35 -14.59 0.93
CA PRO A 313 -18.19 -13.14 0.67
C PRO A 313 -17.20 -12.81 -0.45
N TYR A 314 -16.39 -13.77 -0.88
CA TYR A 314 -15.35 -13.60 -1.92
C TYR A 314 -15.77 -14.18 -3.27
N GLU A 315 -16.91 -14.87 -3.34
CA GLU A 315 -17.43 -15.43 -4.59
C GLU A 315 -17.68 -14.35 -5.64
N GLY A 316 -17.37 -14.67 -6.89
CA GLY A 316 -17.55 -13.76 -8.03
C GLY A 316 -16.60 -12.54 -8.04
N ARG A 317 -15.68 -12.41 -7.06
CA ARG A 317 -14.66 -11.36 -7.09
C ARG A 317 -13.48 -11.81 -7.94
N PRO A 318 -13.16 -11.08 -9.02
CA PRO A 318 -11.99 -11.40 -9.83
C PRO A 318 -10.71 -11.17 -9.03
N LEU A 319 -9.70 -11.96 -9.32
CA LEU A 319 -8.34 -11.67 -8.85
C LEU A 319 -7.87 -10.34 -9.46
N SER A 320 -7.04 -9.62 -8.71
CA SER A 320 -6.37 -8.43 -9.21
C SER A 320 -5.39 -8.79 -10.33
N ILE A 321 -4.88 -7.76 -11.01
CA ILE A 321 -3.84 -7.92 -12.03
C ILE A 321 -2.62 -8.60 -11.43
N SER A 322 -1.89 -9.35 -12.28
CA SER A 322 -0.56 -9.87 -11.98
C SER A 322 0.47 -9.07 -12.75
N LEU A 323 1.54 -8.66 -12.09
CA LEU A 323 2.65 -7.94 -12.70
C LEU A 323 3.80 -8.91 -12.95
N PHE A 324 4.41 -8.82 -14.13
CA PHE A 324 5.66 -9.46 -14.46
C PHE A 324 6.74 -8.38 -14.56
N GLU A 325 7.77 -8.51 -13.75
CA GLU A 325 8.87 -7.56 -13.69
C GLU A 325 10.18 -8.19 -14.17
N VAL A 326 10.93 -7.43 -14.94
CA VAL A 326 12.29 -7.78 -15.37
C VAL A 326 13.24 -6.69 -14.91
N GLN A 327 14.24 -7.07 -14.11
CA GLN A 327 15.22 -6.16 -13.56
C GLN A 327 16.59 -6.36 -14.24
N PHE A 328 17.18 -5.26 -14.66
CA PHE A 328 18.49 -5.26 -15.31
C PHE A 328 19.54 -4.57 -14.44
N GLY A 329 20.65 -5.26 -14.17
CA GLY A 329 21.82 -4.64 -13.57
C GLY A 329 22.61 -3.91 -14.65
N LEU A 330 22.66 -2.57 -14.59
CA LEU A 330 23.39 -1.74 -15.53
C LEU A 330 24.88 -1.64 -15.16
N SER A 331 25.74 -1.47 -16.17
CA SER A 331 27.18 -1.25 -15.97
C SER A 331 27.54 0.20 -15.62
N ARG A 332 26.63 1.14 -15.84
CA ARG A 332 26.75 2.57 -15.53
C ARG A 332 25.45 3.08 -14.89
N PRO A 333 25.49 4.20 -14.13
CA PRO A 333 24.28 4.85 -13.64
C PRO A 333 23.28 5.15 -14.76
N GLY A 334 21.97 5.03 -14.45
CA GLY A 334 20.90 5.30 -15.41
C GLY A 334 20.99 6.67 -16.10
N PRO A 335 21.24 7.78 -15.37
CA PRO A 335 21.40 9.11 -15.97
C PRO A 335 22.50 9.17 -17.04
N ASP A 336 23.61 8.45 -16.88
CA ASP A 336 24.69 8.37 -17.87
C ASP A 336 24.27 7.65 -19.17
N LEU A 337 23.15 6.96 -19.13
CA LEU A 337 22.52 6.23 -20.23
C LEU A 337 21.28 6.96 -20.77
N GLY A 338 20.95 8.16 -20.25
CA GLY A 338 19.75 8.90 -20.60
C GLY A 338 18.47 8.28 -20.01
N ILE A 339 18.59 7.48 -18.95
CA ILE A 339 17.46 6.84 -18.26
C ILE A 339 17.10 7.72 -17.08
N ALA A 340 15.87 8.24 -17.04
CA ALA A 340 15.33 8.95 -15.87
C ALA A 340 15.16 8.00 -14.68
N SER A 341 15.04 8.55 -13.49
CA SER A 341 14.82 7.78 -12.27
C SER A 341 13.52 6.97 -12.32
N TYR A 342 12.51 7.51 -13.00
CA TYR A 342 11.23 6.86 -13.24
C TYR A 342 10.65 7.29 -14.60
N SER A 343 10.27 6.35 -15.45
CA SER A 343 9.69 6.60 -16.78
C SER A 343 8.62 5.56 -17.10
N THR A 344 7.54 5.99 -17.70
CA THR A 344 6.44 5.15 -18.19
C THR A 344 6.22 5.35 -19.68
#